data_59a7a1ad2e9f17d1a22ab01885025000
#
_entry.id   59a7a1ad2e9f17d1a22ab01885025000
#
_cell.length_a   1.000
_cell.length_b   1.000
_cell.length_c   1.000
_cell.angle_alpha   90.00
_cell.angle_beta   90.00
_cell.angle_gamma   90.00
#
_symmetry.space_group_name_H-M   'P 1'
#
loop_
_entity.id
_entity.type
_entity.pdbx_description
1 polymer ?
#
loop_
_entity_poly.entity_id
_entity_poly.type
_entity_poly.pdbx_seq_one_letter_code
_entity_poly.pdbx_strand_id
1 'polypeptide(L)'
;VDALIPRPRTRPAPGAVHVPGWLTLAEQRTLVESCRVWATGPVPLRHTRLPRGGVMSVRTVCLGWHWQPYRYTRTADDVNGRPVAPLPSWLADLGRRALADAYEDPAAGAGYAPDTALINFYDAQARMGMHQDKDERSEAPVVSFSIGDSCVFRLGNTENRGRPYTDVELASGDLFVFGGPSRFAYHGVPRVRPGTGDPATGLTGGRLNLTLRVTGLPAQ
;
A
#
# COMPACT_ATOMS: atom_id res chain seq x y z
N VAL A 1 -16.09 16.38 5.63
CA VAL A 1 -16.05 17.52 6.55
C VAL A 1 -14.58 17.85 6.76
N ASP A 2 -14.14 18.98 6.17
CA ASP A 2 -12.78 19.46 6.39
C ASP A 2 -12.58 19.69 7.88
N ALA A 3 -11.56 19.07 8.45
CA ALA A 3 -11.23 19.29 9.84
C ALA A 3 -10.85 20.76 10.01
N LEU A 4 -11.40 21.42 11.03
CA LEU A 4 -11.09 22.84 11.34
C LEU A 4 -9.58 23.08 11.51
N ILE A 5 -8.86 22.03 11.96
CA ILE A 5 -7.41 22.03 12.10
C ILE A 5 -6.87 20.90 11.21
N PRO A 6 -6.05 21.22 10.19
CA PRO A 6 -5.41 20.19 9.36
C PRO A 6 -4.56 19.24 10.20
N ARG A 7 -4.61 17.95 9.89
CA ARG A 7 -3.70 16.98 10.49
C ARG A 7 -2.26 17.26 10.03
N PRO A 8 -1.29 17.39 10.96
CA PRO A 8 0.09 17.69 10.57
C PRO A 8 0.79 16.50 9.93
N ARG A 9 1.77 16.77 9.07
CA ARG A 9 2.76 15.77 8.66
C ARG A 9 3.48 15.27 9.91
N THR A 10 3.75 13.96 9.98
CA THR A 10 4.46 13.35 11.09
C THR A 10 5.56 12.40 10.60
N ARG A 11 6.56 12.17 11.46
CA ARG A 11 7.64 11.22 11.24
C ARG A 11 7.61 10.19 12.40
N PRO A 12 6.79 9.12 12.29
CA PRO A 12 6.60 8.17 13.38
C PRO A 12 7.84 7.34 13.71
N ALA A 13 8.78 7.22 12.77
CA ALA A 13 10.09 6.59 12.96
C ALA A 13 11.11 7.16 11.96
N PRO A 14 12.43 6.97 12.17
CA PRO A 14 13.45 7.34 11.20
C PRO A 14 13.18 6.68 9.83
N GLY A 15 13.09 7.49 8.76
CA GLY A 15 12.76 7.02 7.40
C GLY A 15 11.28 6.72 7.14
N ALA A 16 10.40 6.90 8.14
CA ALA A 16 8.95 6.80 7.97
C ALA A 16 8.29 8.18 8.04
N VAL A 17 7.42 8.46 7.07
CA VAL A 17 6.72 9.76 6.95
C VAL A 17 5.24 9.51 6.67
N HIS A 18 4.38 10.21 7.39
CA HIS A 18 2.95 10.29 7.15
C HIS A 18 2.58 11.70 6.70
N VAL A 19 1.93 11.81 5.55
CA VAL A 19 1.41 13.07 4.99
C VAL A 19 -0.11 12.95 4.86
N PRO A 20 -0.86 13.53 5.81
CA PRO A 20 -2.32 13.49 5.79
C PRO A 20 -2.91 14.24 4.61
N GLY A 21 -3.95 13.67 3.98
CA GLY A 21 -4.71 14.33 2.92
C GLY A 21 -3.89 14.68 1.68
N TRP A 22 -2.83 13.92 1.38
CA TRP A 22 -1.92 14.18 0.27
C TRP A 22 -2.58 14.03 -1.10
N LEU A 23 -3.47 13.04 -1.26
CA LEU A 23 -4.26 12.85 -2.48
C LEU A 23 -5.46 13.79 -2.47
N THR A 24 -5.64 14.53 -3.54
CA THR A 24 -6.88 15.27 -3.80
C THR A 24 -8.06 14.31 -4.00
N LEU A 25 -9.30 14.80 -3.83
CA LEU A 25 -10.50 13.99 -4.07
C LEU A 25 -10.56 13.48 -5.52
N ALA A 26 -10.11 14.26 -6.50
CA ALA A 26 -10.06 13.85 -7.89
C ALA A 26 -9.10 12.67 -8.12
N GLU A 27 -7.92 12.72 -7.52
CA GLU A 27 -6.94 11.63 -7.57
C GLU A 27 -7.45 10.36 -6.88
N GLN A 28 -8.12 10.52 -5.73
CA GLN A 28 -8.75 9.39 -5.04
C GLN A 28 -9.81 8.72 -5.91
N ARG A 29 -10.66 9.48 -6.61
CA ARG A 29 -11.66 8.95 -7.57
C ARG A 29 -10.99 8.18 -8.69
N THR A 30 -9.98 8.76 -9.33
CA THR A 30 -9.22 8.09 -10.40
C THR A 30 -8.63 6.77 -9.93
N LEU A 31 -8.07 6.73 -8.73
CA LEU A 31 -7.52 5.51 -8.13
C LEU A 31 -8.61 4.47 -7.84
N VAL A 32 -9.77 4.87 -7.31
CA VAL A 32 -10.90 3.96 -7.05
C VAL A 32 -11.43 3.35 -8.35
N GLU A 33 -11.61 4.15 -9.39
CA GLU A 33 -12.06 3.68 -10.71
C GLU A 33 -11.05 2.69 -11.30
N SER A 34 -9.77 3.02 -11.26
CA SER A 34 -8.70 2.13 -11.72
C SER A 34 -8.66 0.82 -10.93
N CYS A 35 -8.82 0.88 -9.60
CA CYS A 35 -8.88 -0.31 -8.76
C CYS A 35 -10.04 -1.24 -9.12
N ARG A 36 -11.19 -0.70 -9.54
CA ARG A 36 -12.33 -1.52 -10.01
C ARG A 36 -11.98 -2.30 -11.29
N VAL A 37 -11.29 -1.63 -12.23
CA VAL A 37 -10.83 -2.28 -13.45
C VAL A 37 -9.81 -3.38 -13.12
N TRP A 38 -8.84 -3.10 -12.28
CA TRP A 38 -7.82 -4.08 -11.90
C TRP A 38 -8.40 -5.25 -11.09
N ALA A 39 -9.39 -4.97 -10.24
CA ALA A 39 -10.07 -6.00 -9.43
C ALA A 39 -10.78 -7.07 -10.28
N THR A 40 -11.14 -6.75 -11.52
CA THR A 40 -11.77 -7.67 -12.49
C THR A 40 -10.85 -8.05 -13.65
N GLY A 41 -9.57 -7.69 -13.55
CA GLY A 41 -8.55 -7.91 -14.57
C GLY A 41 -8.13 -9.40 -14.73
N PRO A 42 -7.05 -9.65 -15.47
CA PRO A 42 -6.63 -11.03 -15.81
C PRO A 42 -6.33 -11.88 -14.58
N VAL A 43 -5.83 -11.28 -13.50
CA VAL A 43 -5.66 -11.91 -12.19
C VAL A 43 -6.50 -11.10 -11.20
N PRO A 44 -7.72 -11.55 -10.89
CA PRO A 44 -8.69 -10.71 -10.17
C PRO A 44 -8.36 -10.55 -8.69
N LEU A 45 -9.05 -9.60 -8.05
CA LEU A 45 -9.00 -9.37 -6.61
C LEU A 45 -9.41 -10.65 -5.85
N ARG A 46 -8.55 -11.11 -4.95
CA ARG A 46 -8.72 -12.40 -4.27
C ARG A 46 -8.13 -12.40 -2.87
N HIS A 47 -8.58 -13.34 -2.06
CA HIS A 47 -7.90 -13.71 -0.82
C HIS A 47 -6.65 -14.57 -1.14
N THR A 48 -5.49 -14.16 -0.63
CA THR A 48 -4.25 -14.93 -0.79
C THR A 48 -4.24 -16.12 0.17
N ARG A 49 -3.92 -17.30 -0.35
CA ARG A 49 -3.71 -18.51 0.46
C ARG A 49 -2.27 -18.53 0.96
N LEU A 50 -2.10 -18.82 2.24
CA LEU A 50 -0.79 -18.97 2.87
C LEU A 50 -0.33 -20.44 2.83
N PRO A 51 0.99 -20.72 2.78
CA PRO A 51 1.51 -22.09 2.63
C PRO A 51 1.06 -23.08 3.73
N ARG A 52 0.68 -22.59 4.90
CA ARG A 52 0.19 -23.41 6.02
C ARG A 52 -1.34 -23.54 6.07
N GLY A 53 -2.02 -23.26 4.96
CA GLY A 53 -3.49 -23.41 4.86
C GLY A 53 -4.29 -22.21 5.35
N GLY A 54 -3.65 -21.17 5.91
CA GLY A 54 -4.33 -19.94 6.26
C GLY A 54 -4.78 -19.16 5.02
N VAL A 55 -5.82 -18.34 5.16
CA VAL A 55 -6.31 -17.42 4.13
C VAL A 55 -6.25 -16.01 4.68
N MET A 56 -5.64 -15.09 3.93
CA MET A 56 -5.62 -13.68 4.33
C MET A 56 -7.04 -13.10 4.29
N SER A 57 -7.43 -12.36 5.32
CA SER A 57 -8.72 -11.67 5.34
C SER A 57 -8.76 -10.48 4.37
N VAL A 58 -7.59 -9.95 4.01
CA VAL A 58 -7.43 -8.90 3.00
C VAL A 58 -7.47 -9.51 1.62
N ARG A 59 -8.18 -8.86 0.69
CA ARG A 59 -8.16 -9.23 -0.72
C ARG A 59 -7.13 -8.38 -1.45
N THR A 60 -6.36 -9.02 -2.35
CA THR A 60 -5.24 -8.38 -3.05
C THR A 60 -5.34 -8.56 -4.55
N VAL A 61 -5.02 -7.52 -5.32
CA VAL A 61 -4.67 -7.60 -6.74
C VAL A 61 -3.29 -6.98 -6.94
N CYS A 62 -2.49 -7.55 -7.85
CA CYS A 62 -1.13 -7.10 -8.12
C CYS A 62 -1.02 -6.50 -9.52
N LEU A 63 -0.11 -5.53 -9.69
CA LEU A 63 0.29 -4.95 -10.98
C LEU A 63 1.79 -5.08 -11.16
N GLY A 64 2.25 -5.27 -12.41
CA GLY A 64 3.65 -5.41 -12.76
C GLY A 64 4.22 -6.78 -12.40
N TRP A 65 4.24 -7.12 -11.14
CA TRP A 65 4.62 -8.41 -10.61
C TRP A 65 3.52 -9.01 -9.76
N HIS A 66 3.32 -10.32 -9.87
CA HIS A 66 2.42 -11.07 -9.00
C HIS A 66 3.13 -11.43 -7.71
N TRP A 67 2.63 -10.92 -6.58
CA TRP A 67 3.07 -11.40 -5.29
C TRP A 67 2.28 -12.62 -4.85
N GLN A 68 2.96 -13.68 -4.55
CA GLN A 68 2.47 -14.80 -3.77
C GLN A 68 3.37 -14.94 -2.53
N PRO A 69 2.95 -15.60 -1.46
CA PRO A 69 3.74 -15.64 -0.24
C PRO A 69 5.20 -16.02 -0.49
N TYR A 70 6.10 -15.10 -0.09
CA TYR A 70 7.57 -15.19 -0.13
C TYR A 70 8.22 -15.04 -1.52
N ARG A 71 7.50 -14.68 -2.58
CA ARG A 71 8.11 -14.45 -3.90
C ARG A 71 7.28 -13.59 -4.83
N TYR A 72 7.95 -13.02 -5.84
CA TYR A 72 7.33 -12.37 -6.98
C TYR A 72 7.51 -13.20 -8.25
N THR A 73 6.47 -13.25 -9.08
CA THR A 73 6.43 -13.93 -10.37
C THR A 73 5.74 -13.06 -11.42
N ARG A 74 5.91 -13.34 -12.71
CA ARG A 74 5.19 -12.62 -13.77
C ARG A 74 3.77 -13.18 -13.98
N THR A 75 3.61 -14.45 -13.72
CA THR A 75 2.33 -15.18 -13.84
C THR A 75 1.79 -15.55 -12.46
N ALA A 76 0.49 -15.61 -12.32
CA ALA A 76 -0.20 -15.97 -11.09
C ALA A 76 -0.52 -17.48 -11.06
N ASP A 77 0.53 -18.30 -10.96
CA ASP A 77 0.41 -19.77 -11.04
C ASP A 77 -0.41 -20.36 -9.87
N ASP A 78 -0.41 -19.66 -8.74
CA ASP A 78 -1.25 -20.01 -7.57
C ASP A 78 -2.72 -19.62 -7.72
N VAL A 79 -3.09 -18.94 -8.83
CA VAL A 79 -4.45 -18.47 -9.10
C VAL A 79 -5.00 -19.07 -10.40
N ASN A 80 -4.46 -18.66 -11.54
CA ASN A 80 -4.99 -19.06 -12.85
C ASN A 80 -3.91 -19.14 -13.96
N GLY A 81 -2.62 -18.99 -13.61
CA GLY A 81 -1.50 -19.06 -14.55
C GLY A 81 -1.37 -17.87 -15.49
N ARG A 82 -2.21 -16.83 -15.36
CA ARG A 82 -2.18 -15.66 -16.25
C ARG A 82 -1.19 -14.62 -15.75
N PRO A 83 -0.60 -13.81 -16.67
CA PRO A 83 0.19 -12.65 -16.27
C PRO A 83 -0.69 -11.60 -15.60
N VAL A 84 -0.14 -10.89 -14.62
CA VAL A 84 -0.79 -9.72 -14.01
C VAL A 84 -0.81 -8.54 -14.98
N ALA A 85 -1.74 -7.62 -14.78
CA ALA A 85 -1.75 -6.37 -15.53
C ALA A 85 -0.44 -5.58 -15.28
N PRO A 86 0.08 -4.86 -16.29
CA PRO A 86 1.28 -4.03 -16.11
C PRO A 86 1.02 -2.90 -15.10
N LEU A 87 2.10 -2.45 -14.45
CA LEU A 87 2.04 -1.23 -13.65
C LEU A 87 1.93 -0.03 -14.59
N PRO A 88 0.86 0.78 -14.53
CA PRO A 88 0.71 1.95 -15.37
C PRO A 88 1.78 3.01 -15.07
N SER A 89 2.32 3.66 -16.11
CA SER A 89 3.36 4.69 -15.95
C SER A 89 2.89 5.85 -15.07
N TRP A 90 1.64 6.30 -15.23
CA TRP A 90 1.08 7.37 -14.40
C TRP A 90 1.04 7.02 -12.90
N LEU A 91 0.83 5.74 -12.55
CA LEU A 91 0.85 5.30 -11.15
C LEU A 91 2.29 5.26 -10.63
N ALA A 92 3.26 4.89 -11.45
CA ALA A 92 4.68 4.99 -11.11
C ALA A 92 5.10 6.46 -10.93
N ASP A 93 4.61 7.38 -11.79
CA ASP A 93 4.83 8.83 -11.67
C ASP A 93 4.21 9.40 -10.39
N LEU A 94 3.01 8.97 -10.03
CA LEU A 94 2.38 9.31 -8.76
C LEU A 94 3.25 8.89 -7.58
N GLY A 95 3.83 7.68 -7.65
CA GLY A 95 4.76 7.18 -6.62
C GLY A 95 6.04 8.01 -6.51
N ARG A 96 6.61 8.43 -7.65
CA ARG A 96 7.78 9.34 -7.67
C ARG A 96 7.49 10.68 -7.01
N ARG A 97 6.36 11.30 -7.37
CA ARG A 97 5.92 12.55 -6.75
C ARG A 97 5.69 12.38 -5.25
N ALA A 98 5.01 11.30 -4.86
CA ALA A 98 4.73 11.02 -3.45
C ALA A 98 6.01 10.86 -2.62
N LEU A 99 7.01 10.17 -3.14
CA LEU A 99 8.29 10.00 -2.44
C LEU A 99 9.06 11.31 -2.32
N ALA A 100 9.13 12.10 -3.41
CA ALA A 100 9.75 13.43 -3.40
C ALA A 100 9.11 14.35 -2.35
N ASP A 101 7.77 14.39 -2.33
CA ASP A 101 7.02 15.21 -1.38
C ASP A 101 7.16 14.72 0.06
N ALA A 102 7.11 13.40 0.28
CA ALA A 102 7.23 12.83 1.62
C ALA A 102 8.60 13.10 2.25
N TYR A 103 9.66 12.98 1.49
CA TYR A 103 11.02 13.23 1.96
C TYR A 103 11.49 14.67 1.79
N GLU A 104 10.68 15.51 1.13
CA GLU A 104 11.05 16.91 0.80
C GLU A 104 12.37 16.94 -0.01
N ASP A 105 12.54 15.92 -0.87
CA ASP A 105 13.74 15.70 -1.68
C ASP A 105 13.34 15.27 -3.11
N PRO A 106 13.45 16.15 -4.10
CA PRO A 106 13.19 15.83 -5.50
C PRO A 106 14.07 14.69 -6.04
N ALA A 107 15.31 14.56 -5.53
CA ALA A 107 16.23 13.51 -5.98
C ALA A 107 15.76 12.12 -5.55
N ALA A 108 15.16 11.99 -4.35
CA ALA A 108 14.57 10.74 -3.89
C ALA A 108 13.45 10.28 -4.83
N GLY A 109 12.58 11.20 -5.28
CA GLY A 109 11.55 10.92 -6.26
C GLY A 109 12.10 10.54 -7.63
N ALA A 110 13.09 11.29 -8.14
CA ALA A 110 13.70 11.04 -9.46
C ALA A 110 14.36 9.65 -9.53
N GLY A 111 14.96 9.19 -8.44
CA GLY A 111 15.60 7.87 -8.35
C GLY A 111 14.63 6.70 -8.09
N TYR A 112 13.35 6.99 -7.82
CA TYR A 112 12.36 5.95 -7.49
C TYR A 112 11.74 5.34 -8.74
N ALA A 113 11.95 4.05 -8.95
CA ALA A 113 11.46 3.30 -10.11
C ALA A 113 10.59 2.11 -9.68
N PRO A 114 9.36 2.35 -9.19
CA PRO A 114 8.49 1.25 -8.79
C PRO A 114 8.11 0.42 -10.02
N ASP A 115 8.14 -0.89 -9.86
CA ASP A 115 7.84 -1.87 -10.91
C ASP A 115 6.69 -2.81 -10.51
N THR A 116 6.19 -2.66 -9.29
CA THR A 116 5.02 -3.40 -8.79
C THR A 116 4.13 -2.55 -7.90
N ALA A 117 2.85 -2.88 -7.88
CA ALA A 117 1.90 -2.38 -6.91
C ALA A 117 1.04 -3.53 -6.36
N LEU A 118 0.87 -3.55 -5.03
CA LEU A 118 -0.10 -4.38 -4.35
C LEU A 118 -1.27 -3.50 -3.94
N ILE A 119 -2.46 -3.81 -4.48
CA ILE A 119 -3.70 -3.16 -4.12
C ILE A 119 -4.46 -4.07 -3.17
N ASN A 120 -4.56 -3.64 -1.92
CA ASN A 120 -5.20 -4.37 -0.85
C ASN A 120 -6.57 -3.77 -0.55
N PHE A 121 -7.61 -4.58 -0.57
CA PHE A 121 -8.93 -4.19 -0.14
C PHE A 121 -9.24 -4.81 1.22
N TYR A 122 -9.62 -3.95 2.16
CA TYR A 122 -10.05 -4.30 3.51
C TYR A 122 -11.54 -4.04 3.64
N ASP A 123 -12.33 -5.05 3.95
CA ASP A 123 -13.66 -4.86 4.49
C ASP A 123 -13.60 -4.51 5.99
N ALA A 124 -14.76 -4.33 6.61
CA ALA A 124 -14.86 -3.95 8.02
C ALA A 124 -14.17 -4.92 9.01
N GLN A 125 -13.97 -6.16 8.60
CA GLN A 125 -13.43 -7.22 9.46
C GLN A 125 -11.99 -7.60 9.11
N ALA A 126 -11.50 -7.15 7.94
CA ALA A 126 -10.18 -7.48 7.45
C ALA A 126 -9.08 -6.87 8.32
N ARG A 127 -8.02 -7.64 8.51
CA ARG A 127 -6.84 -7.26 9.30
C ARG A 127 -5.58 -7.76 8.61
N MET A 128 -4.49 -7.05 8.84
CA MET A 128 -3.16 -7.48 8.43
C MET A 128 -2.29 -7.60 9.68
N GLY A 129 -1.83 -8.80 9.96
CA GLY A 129 -0.89 -9.04 11.08
C GLY A 129 0.45 -8.35 10.84
N MET A 130 1.24 -8.20 11.91
CA MET A 130 2.59 -7.64 11.82
C MET A 130 3.46 -8.51 10.91
N HIS A 131 3.99 -7.92 9.84
CA HIS A 131 4.86 -8.56 8.85
C HIS A 131 5.90 -7.56 8.35
N GLN A 132 6.88 -8.06 7.63
CA GLN A 132 7.88 -7.26 6.92
C GLN A 132 7.65 -7.41 5.42
N ASP A 133 7.82 -6.34 4.67
CA ASP A 133 7.95 -6.34 3.22
C ASP A 133 9.41 -6.63 2.85
N LYS A 134 9.74 -7.91 2.71
CA LYS A 134 11.13 -8.39 2.51
C LYS A 134 11.29 -9.38 1.37
N ASP A 135 10.27 -9.50 0.53
CA ASP A 135 10.32 -10.42 -0.62
C ASP A 135 10.93 -9.71 -1.86
N GLU A 136 11.13 -8.39 -1.77
CA GLU A 136 11.88 -7.59 -2.75
C GLU A 136 13.39 -7.74 -2.54
N ARG A 137 14.16 -7.64 -3.65
CA ARG A 137 15.63 -7.53 -3.63
C ARG A 137 16.11 -6.09 -3.42
N SER A 138 15.22 -5.12 -3.62
CA SER A 138 15.49 -3.70 -3.47
C SER A 138 15.17 -3.21 -2.06
N GLU A 139 16.00 -2.31 -1.56
CA GLU A 139 15.77 -1.58 -0.30
C GLU A 139 15.12 -0.21 -0.53
N ALA A 140 14.67 0.07 -1.76
CA ALA A 140 13.95 1.31 -2.07
C ALA A 140 12.72 1.48 -1.15
N PRO A 141 12.35 2.71 -0.82
CA PRO A 141 11.21 2.99 0.04
C PRO A 141 9.91 2.39 -0.49
N VAL A 142 9.01 2.08 0.42
CA VAL A 142 7.63 1.69 0.13
C VAL A 142 6.75 2.92 0.18
N VAL A 143 5.99 3.16 -0.89
CA VAL A 143 5.01 4.26 -0.98
C VAL A 143 3.61 3.68 -0.87
N SER A 144 2.82 4.17 0.07
CA SER A 144 1.51 3.63 0.40
C SER A 144 0.44 4.71 0.41
N PHE A 145 -0.61 4.54 -0.41
CA PHE A 145 -1.79 5.41 -0.45
C PHE A 145 -2.97 4.74 0.25
N SER A 146 -3.74 5.52 1.01
CA SER A 146 -4.95 5.08 1.71
C SER A 146 -6.18 5.78 1.15
N ILE A 147 -7.24 5.02 0.84
CA ILE A 147 -8.51 5.55 0.34
C ILE A 147 -9.68 4.82 1.01
N GLY A 148 -10.75 5.56 1.35
CA GLY A 148 -11.94 5.01 1.98
C GLY A 148 -11.85 5.03 3.51
N ASP A 149 -12.28 3.95 4.14
CA ASP A 149 -12.32 3.87 5.61
C ASP A 149 -10.94 4.04 6.24
N SER A 150 -10.88 4.77 7.34
CA SER A 150 -9.65 4.93 8.12
C SER A 150 -9.23 3.63 8.79
N CYS A 151 -7.96 3.52 9.11
CA CYS A 151 -7.42 2.37 9.81
C CYS A 151 -6.41 2.78 10.86
N VAL A 152 -6.15 1.87 11.78
CA VAL A 152 -4.94 1.91 12.59
C VAL A 152 -3.85 1.20 11.82
N PHE A 153 -2.81 1.93 11.43
CA PHE A 153 -1.58 1.38 10.87
C PHE A 153 -0.54 1.30 11.98
N ARG A 154 -0.05 0.13 12.25
CA ARG A 154 0.97 -0.13 13.27
C ARG A 154 2.33 -0.25 12.63
N LEU A 155 3.25 0.62 13.01
CA LEU A 155 4.66 0.58 12.60
C LEU A 155 5.50 0.17 13.80
N GLY A 156 6.21 -0.94 13.68
CA GLY A 156 7.06 -1.53 14.71
C GLY A 156 8.56 -1.31 14.48
N ASN A 157 9.34 -2.15 15.08
CA ASN A 157 10.78 -2.25 14.92
C ASN A 157 11.16 -3.20 13.77
N THR A 158 12.44 -3.34 13.47
CA THR A 158 12.96 -4.23 12.41
C THR A 158 13.32 -5.63 12.90
N GLU A 159 13.28 -5.88 14.21
CA GLU A 159 13.78 -7.11 14.82
C GLU A 159 12.68 -8.17 15.00
N ASN A 160 11.51 -7.73 15.48
CA ASN A 160 10.44 -8.66 15.83
C ASN A 160 9.04 -8.02 15.71
N ARG A 161 8.00 -8.84 15.85
CA ARG A 161 6.58 -8.40 15.74
C ARG A 161 6.05 -7.73 17.02
N GLY A 162 6.85 -7.66 18.06
CA GLY A 162 6.47 -7.11 19.35
C GLY A 162 6.72 -5.61 19.46
N ARG A 163 6.68 -5.11 20.68
CA ARG A 163 7.01 -3.72 21.02
C ARG A 163 8.52 -3.48 20.89
N PRO A 164 8.98 -2.21 20.65
CA PRO A 164 8.16 -1.02 20.52
C PRO A 164 7.48 -0.90 19.15
N TYR A 165 6.29 -0.29 19.14
CA TYR A 165 5.58 0.10 17.90
C TYR A 165 4.80 1.41 18.13
N THR A 166 4.54 2.12 17.03
CA THR A 166 3.72 3.33 16.99
C THR A 166 2.48 3.07 16.15
N ASP A 167 1.31 3.42 16.66
CA ASP A 167 0.06 3.38 15.92
C ASP A 167 -0.18 4.73 15.25
N VAL A 168 -0.42 4.71 13.94
CA VAL A 168 -0.74 5.88 13.12
C VAL A 168 -2.13 5.69 12.54
N GLU A 169 -3.00 6.68 12.70
CA GLU A 169 -4.29 6.67 12.01
C GLU A 169 -4.10 7.13 10.56
N LEU A 170 -4.42 6.25 9.62
CA LEU A 170 -4.44 6.56 8.19
C LEU A 170 -5.89 6.72 7.74
N ALA A 171 -6.22 7.87 7.15
CA ALA A 171 -7.53 8.18 6.59
C ALA A 171 -7.47 8.24 5.06
N SER A 172 -8.62 8.48 4.44
CA SER A 172 -8.73 8.64 2.99
C SER A 172 -7.88 9.81 2.50
N GLY A 173 -7.12 9.59 1.44
CA GLY A 173 -6.19 10.57 0.87
C GLY A 173 -4.80 10.61 1.53
N ASP A 174 -4.55 9.84 2.58
CA ASP A 174 -3.25 9.85 3.26
C ASP A 174 -2.18 9.10 2.47
N LEU A 175 -0.98 9.68 2.50
CA LEU A 175 0.25 9.07 2.04
C LEU A 175 1.07 8.60 3.25
N PHE A 176 1.56 7.38 3.19
CA PHE A 176 2.54 6.85 4.13
C PHE A 176 3.74 6.29 3.36
N VAL A 177 4.93 6.73 3.73
CA VAL A 177 6.19 6.26 3.13
C VAL A 177 7.07 5.70 4.23
N PHE A 178 7.72 4.58 3.98
CA PHE A 178 8.77 4.07 4.88
C PHE A 178 9.92 3.47 4.09
N GLY A 179 11.13 3.86 4.47
CA GLY A 179 12.39 3.50 3.80
C GLY A 179 13.57 3.68 4.75
N GLY A 180 14.79 3.50 4.24
CA GLY A 180 16.00 3.59 5.03
C GLY A 180 15.92 2.75 6.31
N PRO A 181 16.14 3.32 7.51
CA PRO A 181 16.08 2.57 8.77
C PRO A 181 14.75 1.85 9.02
N SER A 182 13.63 2.35 8.46
CA SER A 182 12.31 1.73 8.61
C SER A 182 11.92 0.80 7.45
N ARG A 183 12.76 0.62 6.42
CA ARG A 183 12.39 -0.17 5.23
C ARG A 183 11.89 -1.57 5.57
N PHE A 184 12.51 -2.20 6.52
CA PHE A 184 12.16 -3.55 6.98
C PHE A 184 11.46 -3.56 8.34
N ALA A 185 10.84 -2.44 8.74
CA ALA A 185 10.06 -2.41 9.97
C ALA A 185 8.85 -3.35 9.87
N TYR A 186 8.61 -4.11 10.94
CA TYR A 186 7.36 -4.86 11.06
C TYR A 186 6.19 -3.89 11.10
N HIS A 187 5.20 -4.14 10.29
CA HIS A 187 4.01 -3.30 10.23
C HIS A 187 2.75 -4.13 9.99
N GLY A 188 1.60 -3.53 10.24
CA GLY A 188 0.32 -4.20 10.07
C GLY A 188 -0.87 -3.27 10.22
N VAL A 189 -2.07 -3.80 9.97
CA VAL A 189 -3.35 -3.10 10.13
C VAL A 189 -4.23 -3.90 11.08
N PRO A 190 -4.15 -3.66 12.39
CA PRO A 190 -4.93 -4.38 13.38
C PRO A 190 -6.43 -4.08 13.30
N ARG A 191 -6.82 -2.92 12.76
CA ARG A 191 -8.22 -2.52 12.70
C ARG A 191 -8.49 -1.50 11.58
N VAL A 192 -9.60 -1.71 10.85
CA VAL A 192 -10.27 -0.72 10.00
C VAL A 192 -11.43 -0.11 10.80
N ARG A 193 -11.77 1.15 10.53
CA ARG A 193 -12.91 1.86 11.15
C ARG A 193 -14.00 2.06 10.11
N PRO A 194 -15.01 1.20 10.06
CA PRO A 194 -16.06 1.26 9.05
C PRO A 194 -16.85 2.57 9.08
N GLY A 195 -17.26 3.04 7.90
CA GLY A 195 -18.09 4.23 7.75
C GLY A 195 -17.37 5.57 7.98
N THR A 196 -16.03 5.56 7.99
CA THR A 196 -15.23 6.79 8.14
C THR A 196 -14.72 7.33 6.79
N GLY A 197 -14.92 6.58 5.71
CA GLY A 197 -14.57 7.00 4.35
C GLY A 197 -15.56 8.04 3.80
N ASP A 198 -15.07 8.91 2.91
CA ASP A 198 -15.92 9.83 2.17
C ASP A 198 -16.46 9.12 0.90
N PRO A 199 -17.79 8.90 0.78
CA PRO A 199 -18.38 8.28 -0.41
C PRO A 199 -18.16 9.10 -1.69
N ALA A 200 -17.84 10.39 -1.59
CA ALA A 200 -17.46 11.23 -2.72
C ALA A 200 -16.20 10.73 -3.45
N THR A 201 -15.38 9.90 -2.83
CA THR A 201 -14.27 9.19 -3.50
C THR A 201 -14.76 8.14 -4.51
N GLY A 202 -16.03 7.77 -4.46
CA GLY A 202 -16.61 6.68 -5.22
C GLY A 202 -16.50 5.32 -4.52
N LEU A 203 -15.78 5.20 -3.39
CA LEU A 203 -15.73 3.99 -2.58
C LEU A 203 -16.80 4.07 -1.47
N THR A 204 -17.82 3.23 -1.57
CA THR A 204 -18.98 3.28 -0.67
C THR A 204 -18.78 2.55 0.67
N GLY A 205 -17.66 1.86 0.84
CA GLY A 205 -17.30 1.20 2.10
C GLY A 205 -16.03 0.39 1.97
N GLY A 206 -15.38 0.13 3.09
CA GLY A 206 -14.09 -0.52 3.15
C GLY A 206 -12.92 0.42 2.87
N ARG A 207 -11.73 -0.14 2.85
CA ARG A 207 -10.48 0.58 2.64
C ARG A 207 -9.68 -0.01 1.50
N LEU A 208 -9.24 0.84 0.59
CA LEU A 208 -8.19 0.53 -0.38
C LEU A 208 -6.84 1.00 0.16
N ASN A 209 -5.83 0.16 -0.03
CA ASN A 209 -4.44 0.50 0.20
C ASN A 209 -3.63 0.13 -1.04
N LEU A 210 -3.04 1.10 -1.69
CA LEU A 210 -2.17 0.90 -2.83
C LEU A 210 -0.73 1.05 -2.37
N THR A 211 0.06 -0.02 -2.48
CA THR A 211 1.45 -0.04 -2.04
C THR A 211 2.36 -0.23 -3.25
N LEU A 212 3.14 0.80 -3.56
CA LEU A 212 4.13 0.78 -4.66
C LEU A 212 5.48 0.35 -4.11
N ARG A 213 6.15 -0.53 -4.86
CA ARG A 213 7.45 -1.10 -4.48
C ARG A 213 8.37 -1.24 -5.68
N VAL A 214 9.66 -1.29 -5.41
CA VAL A 214 10.70 -1.67 -6.37
C VAL A 214 11.11 -3.10 -6.02
N THR A 215 10.87 -4.04 -6.93
CA THR A 215 11.22 -5.45 -6.66
C THR A 215 12.72 -5.70 -6.72
N GLY A 216 13.46 -4.94 -7.52
CA GLY A 216 14.87 -5.19 -7.82
C GLY A 216 15.09 -6.47 -8.63
N LEU A 217 14.04 -7.01 -9.22
CA LEU A 217 14.10 -8.17 -10.09
C LEU A 217 14.38 -7.73 -11.54
N PRO A 218 15.07 -8.55 -12.35
CA PRO A 218 15.40 -8.17 -13.73
C PRO A 218 14.12 -7.96 -14.55
N ALA A 219 14.08 -6.86 -15.29
CA ALA A 219 13.13 -6.72 -16.38
C ALA A 219 13.44 -7.80 -17.41
N GLN A 220 12.47 -8.62 -17.78
CA GLN A 220 12.59 -9.53 -18.92
C GLN A 220 12.30 -8.80 -20.21
#